data_eb47ed4811c0496c3988efcf687599a5
#
_entry.id   eb47ed4811c0496c3988efcf687599a5
#
_cell.length_a   1.000
_cell.length_b   1.000
_cell.length_c   1.000
_cell.angle_alpha   90.00
_cell.angle_beta   90.00
_cell.angle_gamma   90.00
#
_symmetry.space_group_name_H-M   'P 1'
#
loop_
_entity.id
_entity.type
_entity.pdbx_description
1 polymer ?
#
loop_
_entity_poly.entity_id
_entity_poly.type
_entity_poly.pdbx_seq_one_letter_code
_entity_poly.pdbx_strand_id
1 'polypeptide(L)'
;MLGLLNSGIDVNFHNEKSDLRKRYRRERSEFAVDTPYSYLINSKEISLAKVIASYISYGDEPNTAELNREILAAGKKLLLPRITEVAGEPAMEWVPWNGDSSNLKARGKILEPIGEPDLDHNHIDVVIVPALRVDSQGYRLGQGGGYYDRALPHLTAWRIALIFPEEISGESLPHESHDVPVNAYATYDMVVRIN
;
A
#
# COMPACT_ATOMS: atom_id res chain seq x y z
N MET A 1 20.25 23.76 26.57
CA MET A 1 20.27 22.40 27.13
C MET A 1 18.93 21.73 26.89
N LEU A 2 18.51 21.56 25.62
CA LEU A 2 17.18 21.05 25.19
C LEU A 2 17.26 20.10 23.97
N GLY A 3 18.43 19.49 23.74
CA GLY A 3 18.68 18.67 22.55
C GLY A 3 18.84 17.16 22.74
N LEU A 4 18.69 16.63 23.95
CA LEU A 4 19.04 15.22 24.23
C LEU A 4 17.88 14.31 24.62
N LEU A 5 16.64 14.80 24.68
CA LEU A 5 15.49 14.00 25.11
C LEU A 5 14.68 13.38 23.93
N ASN A 6 14.81 13.88 22.70
CA ASN A 6 14.05 13.35 21.56
C ASN A 6 14.66 12.08 20.94
N SER A 7 15.99 11.91 21.00
CA SER A 7 16.66 10.78 20.34
C SER A 7 16.35 9.42 20.97
N GLY A 8 16.03 9.36 22.25
CA GLY A 8 15.73 8.10 22.96
C GLY A 8 14.32 7.59 22.69
N ILE A 9 13.36 8.48 22.47
CA ILE A 9 11.95 8.11 22.17
C ILE A 9 11.86 7.62 20.72
N ASP A 10 12.50 8.29 19.77
CA ASP A 10 12.50 7.91 18.35
C ASP A 10 13.16 6.56 18.10
N VAL A 11 14.26 6.25 18.79
CA VAL A 11 14.95 4.96 18.67
C VAL A 11 14.10 3.81 19.21
N ASN A 12 13.38 4.01 20.31
CA ASN A 12 12.51 2.98 20.89
C ASN A 12 11.30 2.69 19.98
N PHE A 13 10.70 3.72 19.41
CA PHE A 13 9.57 3.63 18.51
C PHE A 13 9.93 2.95 17.17
N HIS A 14 11.08 3.26 16.62
CA HIS A 14 11.59 2.61 15.40
C HIS A 14 11.87 1.11 15.63
N ASN A 15 12.42 0.74 16.78
CA ASN A 15 12.64 -0.64 17.16
C ASN A 15 11.33 -1.41 17.32
N GLU A 16 10.32 -0.80 17.95
CA GLU A 16 8.99 -1.38 18.10
C GLU A 16 8.34 -1.70 16.75
N LYS A 17 8.28 -0.72 15.82
CA LYS A 17 7.78 -0.95 14.46
C LYS A 17 8.56 -2.06 13.74
N SER A 18 9.88 -2.16 13.94
CA SER A 18 10.72 -3.18 13.33
C SER A 18 10.38 -4.58 13.83
N ASP A 19 10.20 -4.76 15.14
CA ASP A 19 9.89 -6.05 15.75
C ASP A 19 8.47 -6.51 15.43
N LEU A 20 7.50 -5.58 15.42
CA LEU A 20 6.15 -5.85 14.93
C LEU A 20 6.14 -6.32 13.48
N ARG A 21 6.91 -5.69 12.59
CA ARG A 21 7.04 -6.13 11.18
C ARG A 21 7.58 -7.54 11.05
N LYS A 22 8.62 -7.90 11.83
CA LYS A 22 9.18 -9.26 11.84
C LYS A 22 8.16 -10.30 12.29
N ARG A 23 7.44 -9.98 13.38
CA ARG A 23 6.38 -10.81 13.92
C ARG A 23 5.26 -11.00 12.89
N TYR A 24 4.71 -9.93 12.33
CA TYR A 24 3.57 -10.01 11.41
C TYR A 24 3.91 -10.68 10.08
N ARG A 25 5.14 -10.54 9.56
CA ARG A 25 5.57 -11.32 8.38
C ARG A 25 5.60 -12.82 8.66
N ARG A 26 6.06 -13.22 9.85
CA ARG A 26 6.05 -14.62 10.25
C ARG A 26 4.61 -15.14 10.38
N GLU A 27 3.75 -14.41 11.08
CA GLU A 27 2.34 -14.77 11.22
C GLU A 27 1.67 -14.88 9.83
N ARG A 28 1.89 -13.91 8.95
CA ARG A 28 1.35 -13.94 7.57
C ARG A 28 1.73 -15.22 6.83
N SER A 29 2.97 -15.68 6.93
CA SER A 29 3.40 -16.89 6.24
C SER A 29 2.68 -18.17 6.71
N GLU A 30 1.97 -18.13 7.84
CA GLU A 30 1.22 -19.26 8.37
C GLU A 30 -0.23 -19.31 7.84
N PHE A 31 -0.81 -18.17 7.45
CA PHE A 31 -2.22 -18.09 7.01
C PHE A 31 -2.42 -17.51 5.61
N ALA A 32 -1.38 -16.97 4.97
CA ALA A 32 -1.51 -16.40 3.65
C ALA A 32 -2.07 -17.41 2.65
N VAL A 33 -3.10 -17.00 1.94
CA VAL A 33 -3.77 -17.80 0.90
C VAL A 33 -3.78 -17.02 -0.42
N ASP A 34 -3.63 -17.73 -1.51
CA ASP A 34 -3.71 -17.15 -2.86
C ASP A 34 -5.18 -16.96 -3.26
N THR A 35 -5.84 -15.99 -2.61
CA THR A 35 -7.23 -15.65 -2.88
C THR A 35 -7.29 -14.30 -3.58
N PRO A 36 -8.05 -14.19 -4.69
CA PRO A 36 -8.17 -12.95 -5.44
C PRO A 36 -9.01 -11.91 -4.71
N TYR A 37 -8.66 -10.65 -4.94
CA TYR A 37 -9.42 -9.47 -4.46
C TYR A 37 -10.24 -8.83 -5.58
N SER A 38 -10.51 -9.55 -6.66
CA SER A 38 -11.18 -9.05 -7.87
C SER A 38 -12.61 -8.56 -7.63
N TYR A 39 -13.30 -9.06 -6.59
CA TYR A 39 -14.63 -8.58 -6.21
C TYR A 39 -14.65 -7.07 -5.92
N LEU A 40 -13.51 -6.48 -5.56
CA LEU A 40 -13.37 -5.04 -5.29
C LEU A 40 -13.68 -4.16 -6.49
N ILE A 41 -13.62 -4.68 -7.72
CA ILE A 41 -14.00 -3.93 -8.93
C ILE A 41 -15.44 -3.40 -8.84
N ASN A 42 -16.31 -4.10 -8.10
CA ASN A 42 -17.71 -3.74 -7.88
C ASN A 42 -17.92 -2.86 -6.63
N SER A 43 -16.88 -2.57 -5.84
CA SER A 43 -17.01 -1.63 -4.71
C SER A 43 -17.29 -0.23 -5.23
N LYS A 44 -18.04 0.57 -4.44
CA LYS A 44 -18.49 1.90 -4.85
C LYS A 44 -17.33 2.78 -5.35
N GLU A 45 -16.27 2.85 -4.59
CA GLU A 45 -15.14 3.75 -4.87
C GLU A 45 -14.36 3.29 -6.10
N ILE A 46 -14.07 1.99 -6.21
CA ILE A 46 -13.32 1.45 -7.36
C ILE A 46 -14.18 1.47 -8.63
N SER A 47 -15.48 1.17 -8.54
CA SER A 47 -16.37 1.19 -9.71
C SER A 47 -16.49 2.58 -10.34
N LEU A 48 -16.51 3.63 -9.53
CA LEU A 48 -16.60 5.03 -9.97
C LEU A 48 -15.25 5.63 -10.39
N ALA A 49 -14.14 5.08 -9.90
CA ALA A 49 -12.80 5.56 -10.22
C ALA A 49 -12.47 5.43 -11.70
N LYS A 50 -11.75 6.40 -12.25
CA LYS A 50 -11.17 6.37 -13.60
C LYS A 50 -9.69 6.03 -13.58
N VAL A 51 -8.98 6.52 -12.57
CA VAL A 51 -7.54 6.32 -12.37
C VAL A 51 -7.32 5.65 -11.02
N ILE A 52 -6.70 4.50 -11.04
CA ILE A 52 -6.43 3.69 -9.86
C ILE A 52 -4.93 3.44 -9.76
N ALA A 53 -4.34 3.77 -8.64
CA ALA A 53 -3.01 3.33 -8.28
C ALA A 53 -3.11 2.02 -7.50
N SER A 54 -2.31 1.02 -7.89
CA SER A 54 -2.26 -0.30 -7.26
C SER A 54 -0.80 -0.75 -7.12
N TYR A 55 -0.58 -2.02 -6.87
CA TYR A 55 0.76 -2.60 -6.80
C TYR A 55 0.78 -4.02 -7.38
N ILE A 56 1.96 -4.53 -7.66
CA ILE A 56 2.17 -5.95 -7.98
C ILE A 56 2.56 -6.64 -6.67
N SER A 57 1.68 -7.52 -6.18
CA SER A 57 1.95 -8.30 -4.98
C SER A 57 3.14 -9.24 -5.16
N TYR A 58 3.91 -9.45 -4.09
CA TYR A 58 5.00 -10.42 -4.07
C TYR A 58 5.00 -11.22 -2.76
N GLY A 59 5.55 -12.44 -2.81
CA GLY A 59 5.59 -13.33 -1.64
C GLY A 59 4.20 -13.63 -1.12
N ASP A 60 4.00 -13.46 0.18
CA ASP A 60 2.75 -13.75 0.88
C ASP A 60 1.80 -12.54 0.96
N GLU A 61 1.96 -11.54 0.10
CA GLU A 61 1.03 -10.39 0.07
C GLU A 61 -0.32 -10.78 -0.53
N PRO A 62 -1.42 -10.12 -0.13
CA PRO A 62 -2.71 -10.22 -0.80
C PRO A 62 -2.57 -10.09 -2.32
N ASN A 63 -3.05 -11.08 -3.06
CA ASN A 63 -2.82 -11.18 -4.50
C ASN A 63 -3.61 -10.12 -5.27
N THR A 64 -2.89 -9.21 -5.96
CA THR A 64 -3.47 -8.12 -6.75
C THR A 64 -3.60 -8.45 -8.24
N ALA A 65 -3.10 -9.58 -8.72
CA ALA A 65 -2.99 -9.85 -10.14
C ALA A 65 -4.35 -9.84 -10.87
N GLU A 66 -5.34 -10.51 -10.28
CA GLU A 66 -6.68 -10.56 -10.85
C GLU A 66 -7.40 -9.20 -10.75
N LEU A 67 -7.30 -8.53 -9.61
CA LEU A 67 -7.86 -7.19 -9.44
C LEU A 67 -7.28 -6.19 -10.44
N ASN A 68 -5.96 -6.20 -10.63
CA ASN A 68 -5.29 -5.33 -11.60
C ASN A 68 -5.76 -5.62 -13.05
N ARG A 69 -5.97 -6.90 -13.39
CA ARG A 69 -6.53 -7.29 -14.69
C ARG A 69 -7.96 -6.79 -14.86
N GLU A 70 -8.83 -6.92 -13.85
CA GLU A 70 -10.22 -6.44 -13.90
C GLU A 70 -10.29 -4.90 -13.99
N ILE A 71 -9.40 -4.18 -13.30
CA ILE A 71 -9.29 -2.72 -13.41
C ILE A 71 -9.02 -2.32 -14.87
N LEU A 72 -8.06 -2.98 -15.53
CA LEU A 72 -7.73 -2.71 -16.93
C LEU A 72 -8.86 -3.13 -17.87
N ALA A 73 -9.48 -4.29 -17.66
CA ALA A 73 -10.60 -4.79 -18.46
C ALA A 73 -11.83 -3.85 -18.39
N ALA A 74 -12.02 -3.16 -17.26
CA ALA A 74 -13.04 -2.13 -17.10
C ALA A 74 -12.69 -0.79 -17.78
N GLY A 75 -11.58 -0.72 -18.52
CA GLY A 75 -11.14 0.48 -19.24
C GLY A 75 -10.60 1.60 -18.35
N LYS A 76 -10.23 1.27 -17.10
CA LYS A 76 -9.67 2.23 -16.16
C LYS A 76 -8.16 2.38 -16.35
N LYS A 77 -7.62 3.56 -16.04
CA LYS A 77 -6.18 3.78 -16.03
C LYS A 77 -5.60 3.15 -14.75
N LEU A 78 -4.62 2.26 -14.92
CA LEU A 78 -3.90 1.64 -13.82
C LEU A 78 -2.49 2.21 -13.72
N LEU A 79 -2.13 2.66 -12.52
CA LEU A 79 -0.79 3.13 -12.19
C LEU A 79 -0.15 2.16 -11.21
N LEU A 80 1.12 1.85 -11.41
CA LEU A 80 1.93 1.03 -10.50
C LEU A 80 3.07 1.85 -9.92
N PRO A 81 3.51 1.55 -8.69
CA PRO A 81 4.61 2.24 -8.06
C PRO A 81 5.95 1.82 -8.67
N ARG A 82 6.84 2.78 -8.82
CA ARG A 82 8.27 2.57 -9.09
C ARG A 82 9.09 3.32 -8.06
N ILE A 83 10.02 2.61 -7.43
CA ILE A 83 10.92 3.21 -6.45
C ILE A 83 11.96 4.06 -7.19
N THR A 84 12.11 5.28 -6.75
CA THR A 84 13.07 6.25 -7.28
C THR A 84 13.78 6.99 -6.13
N GLU A 85 14.56 7.98 -6.48
CA GLU A 85 15.28 8.83 -5.54
C GLU A 85 15.13 10.29 -5.98
N VAL A 86 14.80 11.15 -5.04
CA VAL A 86 14.69 12.59 -5.27
C VAL A 86 15.60 13.30 -4.27
N ALA A 87 16.58 14.04 -4.77
CA ALA A 87 17.58 14.75 -3.96
C ALA A 87 18.35 13.86 -2.96
N GLY A 88 18.58 12.59 -3.30
CA GLY A 88 19.27 11.62 -2.45
C GLY A 88 18.35 10.88 -1.46
N GLU A 89 17.06 11.20 -1.45
CA GLU A 89 16.09 10.57 -0.57
C GLU A 89 15.21 9.56 -1.33
N PRO A 90 14.91 8.40 -0.72
CA PRO A 90 14.02 7.41 -1.31
C PRO A 90 12.65 8.01 -1.60
N ALA A 91 12.19 7.86 -2.83
CA ALA A 91 10.89 8.34 -3.31
C ALA A 91 10.15 7.25 -4.08
N MET A 92 8.93 7.55 -4.45
CA MET A 92 8.08 6.67 -5.25
C MET A 92 7.34 7.50 -6.29
N GLU A 93 7.32 7.02 -7.51
CA GLU A 93 6.57 7.60 -8.61
C GLU A 93 5.52 6.62 -9.13
N TRP A 94 4.51 7.14 -9.80
CA TRP A 94 3.42 6.35 -10.36
C TRP A 94 3.57 6.24 -11.87
N VAL A 95 3.63 5.03 -12.39
CA VAL A 95 3.84 4.77 -13.82
C VAL A 95 2.65 4.03 -14.40
N PRO A 96 2.07 4.48 -15.53
CA PRO A 96 0.98 3.78 -16.20
C PRO A 96 1.41 2.38 -16.64
N TRP A 97 0.55 1.38 -16.37
CA TRP A 97 0.76 0.01 -16.80
C TRP A 97 -0.45 -0.53 -17.56
N ASN A 98 -0.21 -1.22 -18.64
CA ASN A 98 -1.22 -1.72 -19.57
C ASN A 98 -1.55 -3.22 -19.40
N GLY A 99 -1.01 -3.88 -18.39
CA GLY A 99 -1.19 -5.32 -18.17
C GLY A 99 -0.13 -6.21 -18.83
N ASP A 100 0.74 -5.66 -19.66
CA ASP A 100 1.81 -6.42 -20.31
C ASP A 100 2.98 -6.63 -19.35
N SER A 101 3.25 -7.87 -19.00
CA SER A 101 4.36 -8.24 -18.11
C SER A 101 5.73 -7.95 -18.70
N SER A 102 5.85 -7.80 -20.03
CA SER A 102 7.11 -7.38 -20.67
C SER A 102 7.49 -5.94 -20.32
N ASN A 103 6.52 -5.13 -19.87
CA ASN A 103 6.69 -3.76 -19.39
C ASN A 103 6.97 -3.70 -17.87
N LEU A 104 7.38 -4.80 -17.27
CA LEU A 104 7.80 -4.86 -15.87
C LEU A 104 9.29 -5.23 -15.78
N LYS A 105 9.97 -4.62 -14.81
CA LYS A 105 11.38 -4.90 -14.50
C LYS A 105 11.50 -5.31 -13.03
N ALA A 106 12.28 -6.35 -12.77
CA ALA A 106 12.56 -6.78 -11.41
C ALA A 106 13.53 -5.82 -10.69
N ARG A 107 13.15 -5.40 -9.48
CA ARG A 107 14.00 -4.76 -8.49
C ARG A 107 14.01 -5.62 -7.22
N GLY A 108 14.97 -6.50 -7.11
CA GLY A 108 14.96 -7.53 -6.08
C GLY A 108 13.75 -8.46 -6.24
N LYS A 109 12.84 -8.47 -5.26
CA LYS A 109 11.60 -9.26 -5.29
C LYS A 109 10.40 -8.51 -5.86
N ILE A 110 10.54 -7.20 -6.09
CA ILE A 110 9.45 -6.33 -6.55
C ILE A 110 9.50 -6.21 -8.07
N LEU A 111 8.34 -6.24 -8.72
CA LEU A 111 8.20 -5.91 -10.14
C LEU A 111 7.74 -4.46 -10.28
N GLU A 112 8.50 -3.67 -11.01
CA GLU A 112 8.25 -2.25 -11.23
C GLU A 112 7.93 -1.97 -12.69
N PRO A 113 7.00 -1.04 -12.99
CA PRO A 113 6.65 -0.69 -14.37
C PRO A 113 7.79 0.06 -15.06
N ILE A 114 7.94 -0.21 -16.37
CA ILE A 114 8.83 0.53 -17.27
C ILE A 114 7.98 1.59 -17.97
N GLY A 115 8.49 2.81 -18.12
CA GLY A 115 7.81 3.89 -18.82
C GLY A 115 7.99 5.25 -18.15
N GLU A 116 7.34 6.26 -18.72
CA GLU A 116 7.35 7.60 -18.15
C GLU A 116 6.38 7.69 -16.97
N PRO A 117 6.77 8.36 -15.87
CA PRO A 117 5.89 8.53 -14.73
C PRO A 117 4.73 9.48 -15.06
N ASP A 118 3.62 9.24 -14.40
CA ASP A 118 2.51 10.17 -14.38
C ASP A 118 2.81 11.29 -13.37
N LEU A 119 2.95 12.49 -13.86
CA LEU A 119 3.36 13.64 -13.05
C LEU A 119 2.21 14.35 -12.35
N ASP A 120 0.97 14.17 -12.83
CA ASP A 120 -0.22 14.75 -12.20
C ASP A 120 -0.91 13.75 -11.29
N HIS A 121 -0.54 13.73 -10.04
CA HIS A 121 -1.10 12.80 -9.05
C HIS A 121 -2.51 13.22 -8.55
N ASN A 122 -2.99 14.42 -8.88
CA ASN A 122 -4.29 14.92 -8.40
C ASN A 122 -5.48 14.20 -9.02
N HIS A 123 -5.28 13.54 -10.16
CA HIS A 123 -6.33 12.78 -10.83
C HIS A 123 -6.43 11.31 -10.39
N ILE A 124 -5.59 10.87 -9.46
CA ILE A 124 -5.71 9.53 -8.89
C ILE A 124 -6.94 9.49 -7.98
N ASP A 125 -7.92 8.68 -8.36
CA ASP A 125 -9.18 8.56 -7.62
C ASP A 125 -9.06 7.62 -6.42
N VAL A 126 -8.36 6.49 -6.62
CA VAL A 126 -8.19 5.44 -5.61
C VAL A 126 -6.73 4.98 -5.56
N VAL A 127 -6.21 4.77 -4.35
CA VAL A 127 -4.92 4.11 -4.12
C VAL A 127 -5.15 2.83 -3.31
N ILE A 128 -4.74 1.71 -3.89
CA ILE A 128 -4.68 0.41 -3.24
C ILE A 128 -3.29 0.26 -2.63
N VAL A 129 -3.21 0.07 -1.33
CA VAL A 129 -1.93 0.06 -0.61
C VAL A 129 -1.66 -1.30 0.06
N PRO A 130 -0.40 -1.79 0.06
CA PRO A 130 -0.02 -2.95 0.83
C PRO A 130 0.07 -2.61 2.32
N ALA A 131 -0.29 -3.57 3.17
CA ALA A 131 -0.12 -3.47 4.61
C ALA A 131 0.15 -4.85 5.23
N LEU A 132 0.82 -4.88 6.37
CA LEU A 132 0.97 -6.07 7.23
C LEU A 132 -0.10 -6.12 8.33
N ARG A 133 -0.64 -4.97 8.71
CA ARG A 133 -1.71 -4.80 9.68
C ARG A 133 -2.42 -3.47 9.42
N VAL A 134 -3.69 -3.41 9.75
CA VAL A 134 -4.48 -2.16 9.79
C VAL A 134 -5.28 -2.14 11.08
N ASP A 135 -5.31 -1.01 11.77
CA ASP A 135 -6.11 -0.82 12.98
C ASP A 135 -7.48 -0.18 12.69
N SER A 136 -8.28 -0.04 13.74
CA SER A 136 -9.64 0.54 13.65
C SER A 136 -9.67 2.02 13.26
N GLN A 137 -8.53 2.72 13.35
CA GLN A 137 -8.39 4.12 12.96
C GLN A 137 -7.83 4.28 11.53
N GLY A 138 -7.48 3.18 10.88
CA GLY A 138 -6.92 3.16 9.53
C GLY A 138 -5.40 3.32 9.47
N TYR A 139 -4.73 3.39 10.60
CA TYR A 139 -3.27 3.35 10.57
C TYR A 139 -2.80 1.97 10.15
N ARG A 140 -1.80 1.94 9.31
CA ARG A 140 -1.26 0.72 8.75
C ARG A 140 0.20 0.52 9.09
N LEU A 141 0.60 -0.71 9.33
CA LEU A 141 2.00 -1.10 9.38
C LEU A 141 2.40 -1.68 8.01
N GLY A 142 3.25 -0.96 7.29
CA GLY A 142 3.82 -1.41 6.01
C GLY A 142 5.10 -2.22 6.18
N GLN A 143 5.74 -2.59 5.07
CA GLN A 143 6.96 -3.40 5.02
C GLN A 143 8.23 -2.69 5.55
N GLY A 144 8.19 -1.37 5.78
CA GLY A 144 9.27 -0.61 6.40
C GLY A 144 10.13 0.23 5.45
N GLY A 145 9.84 0.26 4.15
CA GLY A 145 10.54 1.13 3.19
C GLY A 145 10.11 2.60 3.25
N GLY A 146 8.99 2.91 3.90
CA GLY A 146 8.46 4.27 4.05
C GLY A 146 8.01 4.93 2.74
N TYR A 147 7.96 4.20 1.63
CA TYR A 147 7.61 4.76 0.32
C TYR A 147 6.17 5.31 0.28
N TYR A 148 5.22 4.53 0.77
CA TYR A 148 3.82 4.96 0.85
C TYR A 148 3.63 6.08 1.87
N ASP A 149 4.36 6.09 2.99
CA ASP A 149 4.25 7.11 4.03
C ASP A 149 4.71 8.48 3.51
N ARG A 150 5.67 8.48 2.57
CA ARG A 150 6.10 9.70 1.86
C ARG A 150 5.19 10.09 0.70
N ALA A 151 4.59 9.13 0.00
CA ALA A 151 3.78 9.41 -1.19
C ALA A 151 2.34 9.82 -0.85
N LEU A 152 1.70 9.15 0.11
CA LEU A 152 0.27 9.35 0.42
C LEU A 152 -0.11 10.76 0.90
N PRO A 153 0.72 11.51 1.65
CA PRO A 153 0.41 12.90 2.02
C PRO A 153 0.20 13.83 0.83
N HIS A 154 0.74 13.49 -0.34
CA HIS A 154 0.64 14.28 -1.57
C HIS A 154 -0.55 13.88 -2.45
N LEU A 155 -1.38 12.94 -2.01
CA LEU A 155 -2.51 12.42 -2.77
C LEU A 155 -3.84 12.76 -2.09
N THR A 156 -4.81 13.23 -2.86
CA THR A 156 -6.19 13.41 -2.41
C THR A 156 -7.04 12.14 -2.60
N ALA A 157 -6.47 11.11 -3.20
CA ALA A 157 -7.10 9.84 -3.52
C ALA A 157 -7.72 9.14 -2.30
N TRP A 158 -8.81 8.43 -2.51
CA TRP A 158 -9.34 7.49 -1.54
C TRP A 158 -8.41 6.27 -1.41
N ARG A 159 -8.08 5.89 -0.18
CA ARG A 159 -7.05 4.89 0.15
C ARG A 159 -7.68 3.63 0.72
N ILE A 160 -7.33 2.48 0.15
CA ILE A 160 -7.76 1.18 0.66
C ILE A 160 -6.56 0.25 0.84
N ALA A 161 -6.42 -0.35 2.01
CA ALA A 161 -5.41 -1.37 2.25
C ALA A 161 -5.95 -2.77 1.95
N LEU A 162 -5.13 -3.61 1.31
CA LEU A 162 -5.44 -5.04 1.20
C LEU A 162 -4.72 -5.80 2.30
N ILE A 163 -5.47 -6.60 3.03
CA ILE A 163 -5.00 -7.41 4.16
C ILE A 163 -5.75 -8.74 4.22
N PHE A 164 -5.21 -9.72 4.93
CA PHE A 164 -5.95 -10.91 5.32
C PHE A 164 -6.81 -10.64 6.57
N PRO A 165 -7.87 -11.42 6.84
CA PRO A 165 -8.73 -11.23 8.01
C PRO A 165 -7.95 -11.20 9.34
N GLU A 166 -6.90 -12.02 9.46
CA GLU A 166 -6.04 -12.12 10.62
C GLU A 166 -5.16 -10.87 10.85
N GLU A 167 -5.13 -9.97 9.86
CA GLU A 167 -4.33 -8.74 9.89
C GLU A 167 -5.12 -7.51 10.32
N ILE A 168 -6.37 -7.67 10.68
CA ILE A 168 -7.16 -6.64 11.35
C ILE A 168 -6.64 -6.52 12.79
N SER A 169 -6.09 -5.36 13.14
CA SER A 169 -5.59 -5.13 14.50
C SER A 169 -6.70 -4.74 15.45
N GLY A 170 -6.81 -5.46 16.57
CA GLY A 170 -7.69 -5.07 17.68
C GLY A 170 -7.11 -3.95 18.55
N GLU A 171 -5.83 -3.62 18.38
CA GLU A 171 -5.10 -2.59 19.11
C GLU A 171 -4.61 -1.51 18.16
N SER A 172 -4.43 -0.28 18.68
CA SER A 172 -3.86 0.82 17.90
C SER A 172 -2.41 0.48 17.50
N LEU A 173 -2.10 0.71 16.24
CA LEU A 173 -0.75 0.52 15.72
C LEU A 173 0.12 1.74 16.01
N PRO A 174 1.42 1.55 16.25
CA PRO A 174 2.34 2.66 16.39
C PRO A 174 2.40 3.48 15.09
N HIS A 175 2.08 4.76 15.19
CA HIS A 175 2.07 5.69 14.05
C HIS A 175 2.71 7.03 14.44
N GLU A 176 3.21 7.75 13.45
CA GLU A 176 3.81 9.06 13.55
C GLU A 176 2.84 10.11 13.00
N SER A 177 3.07 11.38 13.32
CA SER A 177 2.18 12.48 12.91
C SER A 177 2.05 12.67 11.40
N HIS A 178 3.00 12.16 10.64
CA HIS A 178 3.00 12.19 9.17
C HIS A 178 2.39 10.94 8.53
N ASP A 179 2.11 9.89 9.31
CA ASP A 179 1.45 8.68 8.79
C ASP A 179 0.01 9.00 8.39
N VAL A 180 -0.34 8.70 7.16
CA VAL A 180 -1.69 8.95 6.61
C VAL A 180 -2.52 7.68 6.74
N PRO A 181 -3.66 7.72 7.47
CA PRO A 181 -4.53 6.56 7.58
C PRO A 181 -5.22 6.24 6.25
N VAL A 182 -5.60 4.98 6.08
CA VAL A 182 -6.45 4.56 4.97
C VAL A 182 -7.92 4.86 5.28
N ASN A 183 -8.73 5.02 4.24
CA ASN A 183 -10.18 5.23 4.35
C ASN A 183 -10.94 3.91 4.50
N ALA A 184 -10.29 2.80 4.11
CA ALA A 184 -10.84 1.46 4.23
C ALA A 184 -9.74 0.42 4.22
N TYR A 185 -10.08 -0.78 4.66
CA TYR A 185 -9.33 -1.99 4.36
C TYR A 185 -10.25 -3.04 3.74
N ALA A 186 -9.66 -3.94 2.97
CA ALA A 186 -10.37 -5.07 2.38
C ALA A 186 -9.65 -6.37 2.72
N THR A 187 -10.43 -7.37 3.04
CA THR A 187 -10.03 -8.77 3.03
C THR A 187 -10.50 -9.42 1.71
N TYR A 188 -10.28 -10.70 1.52
CA TYR A 188 -10.72 -11.39 0.30
C TYR A 188 -12.26 -11.49 0.17
N ASP A 189 -13.04 -11.14 1.20
CA ASP A 189 -14.50 -11.32 1.26
C ASP A 189 -15.29 -10.07 1.71
N MET A 190 -14.62 -9.03 2.25
CA MET A 190 -15.31 -7.83 2.73
C MET A 190 -14.50 -6.54 2.55
N VAL A 191 -15.22 -5.42 2.54
CA VAL A 191 -14.65 -4.07 2.64
C VAL A 191 -15.16 -3.40 3.90
N VAL A 192 -14.26 -2.96 4.74
CA VAL A 192 -14.57 -2.17 5.94
C VAL A 192 -14.12 -0.73 5.73
N ARG A 193 -15.08 0.20 5.74
CA ARG A 193 -14.82 1.65 5.67
C ARG A 193 -14.60 2.19 7.05
N ILE A 194 -13.60 3.04 7.18
CA ILE A 194 -13.21 3.71 8.44
C ILE A 194 -13.81 5.11 8.41
N ASN A 195 -14.56 5.44 9.43
CA ASN A 195 -15.26 6.73 9.58
C ASN A 195 -14.36 7.77 10.25
#